data_c767be1cede6581e8c7911451c05de7e
#
_entry.id   c767be1cede6581e8c7911451c05de7e
#
_cell.length_a   1.000
_cell.length_b   1.000
_cell.length_c   1.000
_cell.angle_alpha   90.00
_cell.angle_beta   90.00
_cell.angle_gamma   90.00
#
_symmetry.space_group_name_H-M   'P 1'
#
loop_
_entity.id
_entity.type
_entity.pdbx_description
1 polymer ?
#
loop_
_entity_poly.entity_id
_entity_poly.type
_entity_poly.pdbx_seq_one_letter_code
_entity_poly.pdbx_strand_id
1 'polypeptide(L)'
;MHSKNLHKDSYNFDELIKSYPNLASFVFVNDHQTKTIDFSSSEAVLQLNKALLKQHYQVSNWDIPTHYLCPPIPGRADYIHYISDLLEENNYPKNIKGLDIGMGANCIYPILGVQIYNWDMVGADIDENAVLSAKNNIKSSDKLKRHIEIRQQYNNANIFEGIISEKEYFDFTMCNPPFHSSKEEASKGTLKKLRNLDKKNQPYQT
;
A
#
# COMPACT_ATOMS: atom_id res chain seq x y z
N MET A 1 2.64 -15.09 -5.38
CA MET A 1 2.42 -14.44 -4.07
C MET A 1 3.07 -15.26 -2.98
N HIS A 2 3.52 -14.61 -1.94
CA HIS A 2 4.12 -15.25 -0.77
C HIS A 2 3.15 -16.22 -0.08
N SER A 3 3.64 -17.31 0.51
CA SER A 3 2.79 -18.35 1.13
C SER A 3 1.94 -17.83 2.31
N LYS A 4 2.46 -16.87 3.06
CA LYS A 4 1.77 -16.20 4.19
C LYS A 4 0.78 -15.10 3.71
N ASN A 5 0.75 -14.74 2.42
CA ASN A 5 -0.11 -13.66 1.93
C ASN A 5 -1.58 -14.05 1.94
N LEU A 6 -2.42 -13.26 2.59
CA LEU A 6 -3.86 -13.49 2.71
C LEU A 6 -4.62 -13.27 1.39
N HIS A 7 -3.96 -12.69 0.38
CA HIS A 7 -4.55 -12.33 -0.91
C HIS A 7 -4.19 -13.31 -2.05
N LYS A 8 -3.64 -14.49 -1.74
CA LYS A 8 -3.26 -15.50 -2.74
C LYS A 8 -4.46 -16.15 -3.45
N ASP A 9 -5.60 -16.17 -2.78
CA ASP A 9 -6.84 -16.78 -3.28
C ASP A 9 -7.81 -15.71 -3.81
N SER A 10 -8.86 -16.13 -4.50
CA SER A 10 -9.92 -15.24 -4.99
C SER A 10 -10.63 -14.54 -3.84
N TYR A 11 -11.01 -13.27 -4.01
CA TYR A 11 -11.72 -12.51 -3.01
C TYR A 11 -13.15 -13.01 -2.80
N ASN A 12 -13.54 -13.19 -1.55
CA ASN A 12 -14.94 -13.35 -1.17
C ASN A 12 -15.58 -11.97 -1.04
N PHE A 13 -16.20 -11.46 -2.11
CA PHE A 13 -16.82 -10.15 -2.13
C PHE A 13 -17.99 -10.02 -1.14
N ASP A 14 -18.68 -11.09 -0.78
CA ASP A 14 -19.77 -11.05 0.19
C ASP A 14 -19.23 -10.74 1.59
N GLU A 15 -18.14 -11.37 1.98
CA GLU A 15 -17.48 -11.09 3.25
C GLU A 15 -16.84 -9.69 3.26
N LEU A 16 -16.26 -9.25 2.16
CA LEU A 16 -15.71 -7.90 2.02
C LEU A 16 -16.80 -6.84 2.15
N ILE A 17 -17.95 -7.02 1.50
CA ILE A 17 -19.11 -6.12 1.61
C ILE A 17 -19.67 -6.11 3.03
N LYS A 18 -19.77 -7.27 3.69
CA LYS A 18 -20.21 -7.37 5.07
C LYS A 18 -19.28 -6.57 6.01
N SER A 19 -17.98 -6.65 5.78
CA SER A 19 -16.97 -5.90 6.55
C SER A 19 -16.99 -4.40 6.20
N TYR A 20 -17.15 -4.06 4.93
CA TYR A 20 -17.12 -2.70 4.40
C TYR A 20 -18.26 -2.46 3.40
N PRO A 21 -19.47 -2.05 3.86
CA PRO A 21 -20.67 -1.96 3.01
C PRO A 21 -20.57 -1.03 1.81
N ASN A 22 -19.73 0.02 1.87
CA ASN A 22 -19.55 0.96 0.75
C ASN A 22 -18.98 0.29 -0.51
N LEU A 23 -18.35 -0.89 -0.37
CA LEU A 23 -17.87 -1.65 -1.52
C LEU A 23 -19.02 -2.18 -2.40
N ALA A 24 -20.21 -2.38 -1.85
CA ALA A 24 -21.33 -3.02 -2.56
C ALA A 24 -21.71 -2.31 -3.87
N SER A 25 -21.63 -0.98 -3.91
CA SER A 25 -21.99 -0.18 -5.10
C SER A 25 -21.00 -0.33 -6.26
N PHE A 26 -19.84 -0.94 -6.03
CA PHE A 26 -18.78 -1.14 -7.03
C PHE A 26 -18.66 -2.60 -7.47
N VAL A 27 -19.36 -3.53 -6.81
CA VAL A 27 -19.31 -4.96 -7.12
C VAL A 27 -20.41 -5.34 -8.09
N PHE A 28 -20.05 -6.08 -9.14
CA PHE A 28 -20.98 -6.64 -10.11
C PHE A 28 -20.61 -8.10 -10.43
N VAL A 29 -21.53 -8.80 -11.08
CA VAL A 29 -21.29 -10.18 -11.58
C VAL A 29 -20.83 -10.08 -13.04
N ASN A 30 -19.67 -10.63 -13.36
CA ASN A 30 -19.12 -10.63 -14.70
C ASN A 30 -19.71 -11.77 -15.57
N ASP A 31 -19.31 -11.86 -16.84
CA ASP A 31 -19.77 -12.88 -17.79
C ASP A 31 -19.44 -14.32 -17.34
N HIS A 32 -18.45 -14.49 -16.46
CA HIS A 32 -18.07 -15.77 -15.87
C HIS A 32 -18.85 -16.12 -14.58
N GLN A 33 -19.94 -15.41 -14.31
CA GLN A 33 -20.79 -15.56 -13.12
C GLN A 33 -20.01 -15.39 -11.79
N THR A 34 -18.94 -14.61 -11.80
CA THR A 34 -18.12 -14.27 -10.63
C THR A 34 -18.29 -12.81 -10.23
N LYS A 35 -18.37 -12.55 -8.91
CA LYS A 35 -18.36 -11.18 -8.38
C LYS A 35 -16.98 -10.56 -8.57
N THR A 36 -16.96 -9.32 -9.03
CA THR A 36 -15.75 -8.55 -9.29
C THR A 36 -16.02 -7.06 -9.20
N ILE A 37 -14.99 -6.24 -9.37
CA ILE A 37 -15.09 -4.79 -9.55
C ILE A 37 -14.52 -4.39 -10.90
N ASP A 38 -14.77 -3.17 -11.34
CA ASP A 38 -14.03 -2.58 -12.45
C ASP A 38 -12.65 -2.10 -11.98
N PHE A 39 -11.61 -2.88 -12.29
CA PHE A 39 -10.22 -2.54 -11.94
C PHE A 39 -9.65 -1.35 -12.72
N SER A 40 -10.36 -0.84 -13.74
CA SER A 40 -10.00 0.41 -14.42
C SER A 40 -10.50 1.65 -13.68
N SER A 41 -11.50 1.49 -12.82
CA SER A 41 -12.03 2.53 -11.96
C SER A 41 -11.15 2.71 -10.71
N SER A 42 -10.49 3.86 -10.61
CA SER A 42 -9.66 4.21 -9.44
C SER A 42 -10.48 4.23 -8.15
N GLU A 43 -11.74 4.64 -8.21
CA GLU A 43 -12.63 4.66 -7.06
C GLU A 43 -12.99 3.24 -6.61
N ALA A 44 -13.35 2.34 -7.54
CA ALA A 44 -13.65 0.94 -7.22
C ALA A 44 -12.44 0.24 -6.56
N VAL A 45 -11.23 0.50 -7.09
CA VAL A 45 -9.98 -0.03 -6.51
C VAL A 45 -9.72 0.54 -5.12
N LEU A 46 -9.98 1.83 -4.90
CA LEU A 46 -9.86 2.45 -3.57
C LEU A 46 -10.81 1.80 -2.56
N GLN A 47 -12.09 1.60 -2.94
CA GLN A 47 -13.08 0.97 -2.07
C GLN A 47 -12.74 -0.50 -1.78
N LEU A 48 -12.23 -1.24 -2.77
CA LEU A 48 -11.71 -2.60 -2.55
C LEU A 48 -10.55 -2.59 -1.55
N ASN A 49 -9.57 -1.69 -1.71
CA ASN A 49 -8.44 -1.60 -0.79
C ASN A 49 -8.88 -1.26 0.64
N LYS A 50 -9.85 -0.35 0.82
CA LYS A 50 -10.45 -0.06 2.13
C LYS A 50 -11.08 -1.30 2.75
N ALA A 51 -11.81 -2.08 1.96
CA ALA A 51 -12.41 -3.33 2.40
C ALA A 51 -11.36 -4.37 2.81
N LEU A 52 -10.31 -4.54 1.99
CA LEU A 52 -9.20 -5.46 2.28
C LEU A 52 -8.45 -5.08 3.57
N LEU A 53 -8.13 -3.79 3.74
CA LEU A 53 -7.45 -3.29 4.92
C LEU A 53 -8.30 -3.48 6.18
N LYS A 54 -9.60 -3.23 6.09
CA LYS A 54 -10.52 -3.42 7.21
C LYS A 54 -10.68 -4.90 7.58
N GLN A 55 -10.91 -5.74 6.59
CA GLN A 55 -11.18 -7.17 6.77
C GLN A 55 -9.95 -7.94 7.29
N HIS A 56 -8.81 -7.74 6.66
CA HIS A 56 -7.63 -8.58 6.87
C HIS A 56 -6.62 -7.97 7.85
N TYR A 57 -6.57 -6.64 7.95
CA TYR A 57 -5.56 -5.93 8.73
C TYR A 57 -6.13 -5.04 9.83
N GLN A 58 -7.45 -5.03 10.06
CA GLN A 58 -8.12 -4.26 11.11
C GLN A 58 -7.87 -2.75 11.02
N VAL A 59 -7.73 -2.23 9.81
CA VAL A 59 -7.54 -0.81 9.52
C VAL A 59 -8.83 -0.22 8.98
N SER A 60 -9.58 0.51 9.82
CA SER A 60 -10.95 0.94 9.50
C SER A 60 -11.06 2.29 8.80
N ASN A 61 -10.13 3.21 9.05
CA ASN A 61 -10.21 4.61 8.60
C ASN A 61 -9.01 5.02 7.76
N TRP A 62 -8.65 4.16 6.79
CA TRP A 62 -7.62 4.46 5.82
C TRP A 62 -8.20 5.15 4.59
N ASP A 63 -7.53 6.20 4.13
CA ASP A 63 -7.88 6.92 2.91
C ASP A 63 -6.64 7.53 2.25
N ILE A 64 -6.79 7.93 0.99
CA ILE A 64 -5.76 8.67 0.25
C ILE A 64 -6.39 9.88 -0.43
N PRO A 65 -5.70 11.04 -0.47
CA PRO A 65 -6.22 12.20 -1.18
C PRO A 65 -6.30 11.94 -2.68
N THR A 66 -7.18 12.65 -3.36
CA THR A 66 -7.30 12.63 -4.83
C THR A 66 -5.93 12.91 -5.47
N HIS A 67 -5.60 12.20 -6.54
CA HIS A 67 -4.33 12.27 -7.29
C HIS A 67 -3.12 11.56 -6.68
N TYR A 68 -3.23 10.96 -5.48
CA TYR A 68 -2.19 10.07 -4.99
C TYR A 68 -2.39 8.63 -5.47
N LEU A 69 -1.28 7.92 -5.58
CA LEU A 69 -1.30 6.52 -6.03
C LEU A 69 -2.04 5.63 -5.03
N CYS A 70 -3.05 4.91 -5.52
CA CYS A 70 -3.69 3.85 -4.76
C CYS A 70 -2.80 2.59 -4.81
N PRO A 71 -2.24 2.11 -3.68
CA PRO A 71 -1.29 1.00 -3.68
C PRO A 71 -2.03 -0.33 -3.89
N PRO A 72 -1.50 -1.27 -4.69
CA PRO A 72 -2.04 -2.63 -4.74
C PRO A 72 -1.69 -3.39 -3.45
N ILE A 73 -2.65 -3.48 -2.52
CA ILE A 73 -2.45 -4.09 -1.19
C ILE A 73 -1.79 -5.48 -1.25
N PRO A 74 -2.21 -6.41 -2.15
CA PRO A 74 -1.61 -7.74 -2.21
C PRO A 74 -0.10 -7.74 -2.45
N GLY A 75 0.36 -6.95 -3.42
CA GLY A 75 1.79 -6.85 -3.72
C GLY A 75 2.59 -6.14 -2.63
N ARG A 76 1.95 -5.22 -1.89
CA ARG A 76 2.59 -4.55 -0.74
C ARG A 76 2.74 -5.51 0.44
N ALA A 77 1.74 -6.34 0.69
CA ALA A 77 1.82 -7.40 1.70
C ALA A 77 2.89 -8.44 1.35
N ASP A 78 3.00 -8.85 0.09
CA ASP A 78 4.08 -9.73 -0.37
C ASP A 78 5.45 -9.17 0.00
N TYR A 79 5.68 -7.90 -0.28
CA TYR A 79 6.98 -7.27 0.00
C TYR A 79 7.31 -7.29 1.50
N ILE A 80 6.34 -7.00 2.36
CA ILE A 80 6.52 -7.08 3.82
C ILE A 80 6.82 -8.52 4.28
N HIS A 81 6.16 -9.54 3.70
CA HIS A 81 6.45 -10.93 4.01
C HIS A 81 7.88 -11.33 3.61
N TYR A 82 8.35 -10.91 2.43
CA TYR A 82 9.73 -11.20 2.00
C TYR A 82 10.79 -10.50 2.86
N ILE A 83 10.52 -9.27 3.33
CA ILE A 83 11.40 -8.61 4.30
C ILE A 83 11.45 -9.43 5.61
N SER A 84 10.30 -9.89 6.09
CA SER A 84 10.25 -10.73 7.30
C SER A 84 11.09 -12.00 7.15
N ASP A 85 10.98 -12.70 6.03
CA ASP A 85 11.76 -13.92 5.78
C ASP A 85 13.27 -13.61 5.77
N LEU A 86 13.69 -12.50 5.12
CA LEU A 86 15.10 -12.08 5.14
C LEU A 86 15.61 -11.77 6.55
N LEU A 87 14.79 -11.14 7.38
CA LEU A 87 15.15 -10.84 8.78
C LEU A 87 15.23 -12.13 9.61
N GLU A 88 14.30 -13.06 9.44
CA GLU A 88 14.29 -14.37 10.11
C GLU A 88 15.52 -15.20 9.71
N GLU A 89 15.87 -15.29 8.43
CA GLU A 89 17.05 -15.99 7.91
C GLU A 89 18.38 -15.45 8.48
N ASN A 90 18.43 -14.16 8.76
CA ASN A 90 19.63 -13.51 9.31
C ASN A 90 19.61 -13.39 10.85
N ASN A 91 18.69 -14.05 11.53
CA ASN A 91 18.58 -14.09 13.00
C ASN A 91 18.42 -12.70 13.66
N TYR A 92 17.72 -11.79 13.01
CA TYR A 92 17.42 -10.49 13.60
C TYR A 92 16.54 -10.61 14.85
N PRO A 93 16.61 -9.64 15.80
CA PRO A 93 15.83 -9.67 17.03
C PRO A 93 14.33 -9.63 16.76
N LYS A 94 13.53 -10.05 17.76
CA LYS A 94 12.05 -10.03 17.61
C LYS A 94 11.43 -8.64 17.54
N ASN A 95 12.10 -7.63 18.09
CA ASN A 95 11.64 -6.24 18.08
C ASN A 95 12.28 -5.50 16.91
N ILE A 96 11.70 -5.66 15.74
CA ILE A 96 12.20 -5.06 14.50
C ILE A 96 11.77 -3.61 14.39
N LYS A 97 12.72 -2.73 14.05
CA LYS A 97 12.47 -1.34 13.69
C LYS A 97 12.82 -1.08 12.22
N GLY A 98 11.82 -0.68 11.44
CA GLY A 98 11.96 -0.40 10.01
C GLY A 98 11.80 1.08 9.66
N LEU A 99 12.45 1.51 8.58
CA LEU A 99 12.31 2.86 8.02
C LEU A 99 11.84 2.79 6.57
N ASP A 100 10.71 3.45 6.27
CA ASP A 100 10.15 3.60 4.93
C ASP A 100 10.40 5.02 4.42
N ILE A 101 11.27 5.15 3.40
CA ILE A 101 11.62 6.43 2.76
C ILE A 101 10.73 6.64 1.54
N GLY A 102 10.01 7.78 1.54
CA GLY A 102 9.00 8.06 0.53
C GLY A 102 7.74 7.22 0.77
N MET A 103 7.28 7.16 2.02
CA MET A 103 6.11 6.36 2.42
C MET A 103 4.82 6.70 1.66
N GLY A 104 4.73 7.89 1.08
CA GLY A 104 3.56 8.41 0.40
C GLY A 104 2.36 8.67 1.31
N ALA A 105 1.30 9.22 0.73
CA ALA A 105 0.06 9.56 1.44
C ALA A 105 -0.67 8.35 2.03
N ASN A 106 -0.42 7.16 1.47
CA ASN A 106 -1.08 5.92 1.88
C ASN A 106 -0.45 5.26 3.12
N CYS A 107 0.83 5.48 3.40
CA CYS A 107 1.57 4.90 4.53
C CYS A 107 1.45 3.37 4.62
N ILE A 108 1.32 2.69 3.48
CA ILE A 108 0.86 1.30 3.45
C ILE A 108 1.89 0.31 4.01
N TYR A 109 3.19 0.51 3.73
CA TYR A 109 4.22 -0.39 4.24
C TYR A 109 4.38 -0.32 5.77
N PRO A 110 4.45 0.87 6.40
CA PRO A 110 4.41 0.99 7.85
C PRO A 110 3.16 0.34 8.45
N ILE A 111 1.98 0.58 7.88
CA ILE A 111 0.71 -0.01 8.35
C ILE A 111 0.76 -1.54 8.29
N LEU A 112 1.17 -2.13 7.17
CA LEU A 112 1.25 -3.58 7.01
C LEU A 112 2.33 -4.20 7.91
N GLY A 113 3.49 -3.56 8.05
CA GLY A 113 4.55 -4.02 8.95
C GLY A 113 4.09 -4.12 10.40
N VAL A 114 3.36 -3.11 10.87
CA VAL A 114 2.76 -3.11 12.21
C VAL A 114 1.65 -4.15 12.34
N GLN A 115 0.73 -4.24 11.37
CA GLN A 115 -0.43 -5.11 11.51
C GLN A 115 -0.09 -6.59 11.37
N ILE A 116 0.87 -6.95 10.50
CA ILE A 116 1.25 -8.34 10.24
C ILE A 116 2.29 -8.84 11.25
N TYR A 117 3.32 -8.02 11.55
CA TYR A 117 4.50 -8.47 12.28
C TYR A 117 4.75 -7.72 13.59
N ASN A 118 3.92 -6.74 13.93
CA ASN A 118 4.07 -5.90 15.12
C ASN A 118 5.43 -5.15 15.17
N TRP A 119 5.94 -4.77 14.00
CA TRP A 119 7.17 -3.98 13.89
C TRP A 119 6.96 -2.55 14.38
N ASP A 120 8.04 -1.92 14.84
CA ASP A 120 8.09 -0.48 15.01
C ASP A 120 8.52 0.16 13.69
N MET A 121 7.75 1.12 13.17
CA MET A 121 7.99 1.69 11.85
C MET A 121 8.15 3.20 11.92
N VAL A 122 9.11 3.71 11.16
CA VAL A 122 9.21 5.13 10.84
C VAL A 122 8.90 5.30 9.36
N GLY A 123 7.95 6.17 9.02
CA GLY A 123 7.68 6.58 7.66
C GLY A 123 8.12 8.02 7.43
N ALA A 124 8.85 8.28 6.37
CA ALA A 124 9.29 9.62 6.00
C ALA A 124 8.85 10.01 4.59
N ASP A 125 8.47 11.26 4.40
CA ASP A 125 8.17 11.81 3.08
C ASP A 125 8.54 13.29 3.01
N ILE A 126 8.78 13.80 1.80
CA ILE A 126 9.04 15.20 1.54
C ILE A 126 7.76 16.01 1.31
N ASP A 127 6.71 15.34 0.82
CA ASP A 127 5.42 15.96 0.53
C ASP A 127 4.62 16.13 1.83
N GLU A 128 4.39 17.39 2.23
CA GLU A 128 3.64 17.73 3.42
C GLU A 128 2.21 17.16 3.43
N ASN A 129 1.55 17.13 2.27
CA ASN A 129 0.21 16.55 2.15
C ASN A 129 0.24 15.03 2.33
N ALA A 130 1.28 14.36 1.83
CA ALA A 130 1.49 12.93 2.06
C ALA A 130 1.69 12.65 3.56
N VAL A 131 2.53 13.44 4.23
CA VAL A 131 2.77 13.34 5.68
C VAL A 131 1.47 13.56 6.47
N LEU A 132 0.68 14.57 6.12
CA LEU A 132 -0.60 14.85 6.79
C LEU A 132 -1.59 13.69 6.59
N SER A 133 -1.71 13.17 5.38
CA SER A 133 -2.55 12.02 5.06
C SER A 133 -2.13 10.77 5.83
N ALA A 134 -0.83 10.46 5.85
CA ALA A 134 -0.27 9.35 6.61
C ALA A 134 -0.58 9.45 8.11
N LYS A 135 -0.41 10.64 8.70
CA LYS A 135 -0.79 10.90 10.11
C LYS A 135 -2.28 10.65 10.36
N ASN A 136 -3.15 11.03 9.44
CA ASN A 136 -4.60 10.77 9.55
C ASN A 136 -4.90 9.27 9.46
N ASN A 137 -4.21 8.53 8.60
CA ASN A 137 -4.40 7.09 8.41
C ASN A 137 -4.07 6.28 9.67
N ILE A 138 -3.07 6.70 10.45
CA ILE A 138 -2.70 6.00 11.68
C ILE A 138 -3.49 6.47 12.90
N LYS A 139 -4.13 7.65 12.85
CA LYS A 139 -4.74 8.32 14.00
C LYS A 139 -5.87 7.54 14.66
N SER A 140 -6.62 6.75 13.89
CA SER A 140 -7.79 6.01 14.38
C SER A 140 -7.47 4.69 15.08
N SER A 141 -6.23 4.23 15.02
CA SER A 141 -5.78 2.98 15.63
C SER A 141 -4.72 3.23 16.69
N ASP A 142 -5.01 2.86 17.95
CA ASP A 142 -4.04 2.99 19.05
C ASP A 142 -2.79 2.13 18.83
N LYS A 143 -2.94 0.99 18.16
CA LYS A 143 -1.80 0.16 17.77
C LYS A 143 -0.90 0.90 16.77
N LEU A 144 -1.49 1.43 15.68
CA LEU A 144 -0.72 2.15 14.68
C LEU A 144 -0.04 3.40 15.24
N LYS A 145 -0.74 4.18 16.07
CA LYS A 145 -0.15 5.36 16.74
C LYS A 145 1.05 5.05 17.64
N ARG A 146 1.04 3.90 18.28
CA ARG A 146 2.15 3.48 19.17
C ARG A 146 3.36 2.99 18.42
N HIS A 147 3.16 2.36 17.25
CA HIS A 147 4.20 1.65 16.52
C HIS A 147 4.61 2.35 15.21
N ILE A 148 3.95 3.46 14.83
CA ILE A 148 4.33 4.22 13.62
C ILE A 148 4.62 5.67 13.99
N GLU A 149 5.83 6.10 13.69
CA GLU A 149 6.24 7.50 13.72
C GLU A 149 6.31 8.06 12.30
N ILE A 150 5.71 9.23 12.06
CA ILE A 150 5.71 9.91 10.76
C ILE A 150 6.60 11.15 10.83
N ARG A 151 7.61 11.19 9.96
CA ARG A 151 8.59 12.28 9.86
C ARG A 151 8.47 13.02 8.55
N GLN A 152 8.66 14.34 8.61
CA GLN A 152 8.77 15.22 7.44
C GLN A 152 10.23 15.36 7.04
N GLN A 153 10.56 15.10 5.77
CA GLN A 153 11.82 15.53 5.17
C GLN A 153 11.66 16.94 4.60
N TYR A 154 12.51 17.86 5.01
CA TYR A 154 12.44 19.25 4.57
C TYR A 154 13.44 19.60 3.45
N ASN A 155 14.38 18.71 3.15
CA ASN A 155 15.41 18.93 2.14
C ASN A 155 15.40 17.77 1.13
N ASN A 156 15.03 18.06 -0.11
CA ASN A 156 14.93 17.06 -1.19
C ASN A 156 16.29 16.48 -1.64
N ALA A 157 17.40 17.09 -1.26
CA ALA A 157 18.74 16.56 -1.51
C ALA A 157 19.14 15.49 -0.48
N ASN A 158 18.43 15.40 0.65
CA ASN A 158 18.76 14.51 1.75
C ASN A 158 17.80 13.32 1.79
N ILE A 159 18.33 12.13 2.02
CA ILE A 159 17.53 10.90 2.21
C ILE A 159 17.40 10.60 3.71
N PHE A 160 18.52 10.48 4.41
CA PHE A 160 18.57 10.10 5.82
C PHE A 160 18.82 11.28 6.77
N GLU A 161 19.57 12.26 6.32
CA GLU A 161 19.88 13.46 7.10
C GLU A 161 18.57 14.22 7.40
N GLY A 162 18.37 14.57 8.67
CA GLY A 162 17.13 15.18 9.16
C GLY A 162 16.00 14.17 9.45
N ILE A 163 16.16 12.90 9.02
CA ILE A 163 15.22 11.81 9.31
C ILE A 163 15.75 10.88 10.39
N ILE A 164 17.02 10.49 10.32
CA ILE A 164 17.64 9.57 11.29
C ILE A 164 18.43 10.40 12.32
N SER A 165 18.20 10.16 13.60
CA SER A 165 18.97 10.78 14.69
C SER A 165 20.30 10.03 14.91
N GLU A 166 21.33 10.72 15.41
CA GLU A 166 22.71 10.16 15.58
C GLU A 166 22.79 8.84 16.36
N LYS A 167 21.86 8.59 17.30
CA LYS A 167 21.83 7.37 18.12
C LYS A 167 20.71 6.41 17.73
N GLU A 168 20.04 6.69 16.63
CA GLU A 168 18.93 5.89 16.18
C GLU A 168 19.40 4.76 15.26
N TYR A 169 18.83 3.59 15.44
CA TYR A 169 19.14 2.40 14.68
C TYR A 169 17.88 1.82 14.04
N PHE A 170 18.02 1.28 12.83
CA PHE A 170 16.97 0.58 12.10
C PHE A 170 17.51 -0.77 11.63
N ASP A 171 16.72 -1.83 11.77
CA ASP A 171 17.05 -3.18 11.33
C ASP A 171 16.98 -3.28 9.80
N PHE A 172 16.10 -2.51 9.17
CA PHE A 172 16.03 -2.38 7.72
C PHE A 172 15.55 -0.99 7.28
N THR A 173 15.90 -0.64 6.07
CA THR A 173 15.33 0.51 5.35
C THR A 173 14.70 0.04 4.06
N MET A 174 13.62 0.67 3.66
CA MET A 174 12.93 0.41 2.41
C MET A 174 12.55 1.70 1.71
N CYS A 175 12.38 1.61 0.39
CA CYS A 175 11.90 2.71 -0.43
C CYS A 175 11.18 2.16 -1.65
N ASN A 176 10.06 2.76 -1.99
CA ASN A 176 9.37 2.50 -3.26
C ASN A 176 9.31 3.81 -4.07
N PRO A 177 10.41 4.19 -4.75
CA PRO A 177 10.52 5.48 -5.40
C PRO A 177 9.54 5.62 -6.57
N PRO A 178 9.19 6.85 -6.96
CA PRO A 178 8.38 7.07 -8.16
C PRO A 178 9.12 6.55 -9.41
N PHE A 179 8.41 5.78 -10.25
CA PHE A 179 8.97 5.20 -11.48
C PHE A 179 9.03 6.18 -12.67
N HIS A 180 8.47 7.37 -12.51
CA HIS A 180 8.40 8.39 -13.55
C HIS A 180 8.90 9.72 -13.01
N SER A 181 9.72 10.41 -13.78
CA SER A 181 10.31 11.70 -13.43
C SER A 181 9.29 12.84 -13.49
N SER A 182 8.15 12.63 -14.18
CA SER A 182 7.07 13.63 -14.30
C SER A 182 5.69 13.00 -14.43
N LYS A 183 4.62 13.79 -14.11
CA LYS A 183 3.22 13.40 -14.33
C LYS A 183 2.93 13.09 -15.81
N GLU A 184 3.60 13.75 -16.73
CA GLU A 184 3.45 13.54 -18.17
C GLU A 184 4.02 12.19 -18.63
N GLU A 185 5.15 11.76 -18.09
CA GLU A 185 5.69 10.41 -18.31
C GLU A 185 4.79 9.32 -17.75
N ALA A 186 4.27 9.52 -16.53
CA ALA A 186 3.29 8.61 -15.93
C ALA A 186 2.04 8.45 -16.80
N SER A 187 1.50 9.56 -17.33
CA SER A 187 0.34 9.55 -18.22
C SER A 187 0.63 8.82 -19.53
N LYS A 188 1.80 9.01 -20.15
CA LYS A 188 2.23 8.29 -21.35
C LYS A 188 2.36 6.78 -21.10
N GLY A 189 2.89 6.39 -19.94
CA GLY A 189 3.00 4.99 -19.52
C GLY A 189 1.64 4.32 -19.34
N THR A 190 0.68 5.02 -18.75
CA THR A 190 -0.70 4.55 -18.56
C THR A 190 -1.42 4.39 -19.89
N LEU A 191 -1.33 5.38 -20.80
CA LEU A 191 -1.92 5.30 -22.13
C LEU A 191 -1.33 4.16 -22.97
N LYS A 192 -0.03 3.88 -22.83
CA LYS A 192 0.62 2.74 -23.50
C LYS A 192 0.12 1.40 -22.95
N LYS A 193 -0.10 1.29 -21.65
CA LYS A 193 -0.68 0.10 -21.03
C LYS A 193 -2.13 -0.14 -21.49
N LEU A 194 -2.96 0.88 -21.51
CA LEU A 194 -4.35 0.81 -21.99
C LEU A 194 -4.41 0.37 -23.46
N ARG A 195 -3.61 0.97 -24.34
CA ARG A 195 -3.52 0.55 -25.75
C ARG A 195 -3.06 -0.89 -25.95
N ASN A 196 -2.20 -1.40 -25.07
CA ASN A 196 -1.74 -2.80 -25.12
C ASN A 196 -2.82 -3.77 -24.60
N LEU A 197 -3.66 -3.37 -23.65
CA LEU A 197 -4.81 -4.14 -23.18
C LEU A 197 -5.90 -4.20 -24.26
N ASP A 198 -6.21 -3.09 -24.92
CA ASP A 198 -7.17 -3.04 -26.02
C ASP A 198 -6.73 -3.94 -27.21
N LYS A 199 -5.43 -3.99 -27.51
CA LYS A 199 -4.88 -4.91 -28.55
C LYS A 199 -4.98 -6.38 -28.17
N LYS A 200 -4.92 -6.74 -26.89
CA LYS A 200 -5.09 -8.14 -26.44
C LYS A 200 -6.54 -8.60 -26.48
N ASN A 201 -7.50 -7.67 -26.44
CA ASN A 201 -8.93 -7.97 -26.49
C ASN A 201 -9.53 -7.94 -27.89
N GLN A 202 -8.74 -7.70 -28.96
CA GLN A 202 -9.21 -7.85 -30.32
C GLN A 202 -9.15 -9.34 -30.71
N PRO A 203 -10.27 -9.95 -31.18
CA PRO A 203 -10.24 -11.31 -31.70
C PRO A 203 -9.29 -11.36 -32.90
N TYR A 204 -8.44 -12.38 -32.94
CA TYR A 204 -7.60 -12.67 -34.11
C TYR A 204 -8.49 -12.73 -35.35
N GLN A 205 -8.37 -11.74 -36.23
CA GLN A 205 -8.91 -11.87 -37.58
C GLN A 205 -8.01 -12.85 -38.33
N THR A 206 -8.56 -14.04 -38.57
CA THR A 206 -8.03 -15.04 -39.52
C THR A 206 -8.23 -14.57 -40.93
#